data_09b21471e1c531dc60b6527e02046589
#
_entry.id   09b21471e1c531dc60b6527e02046589
#
_cell.length_a   1.000
_cell.length_b   1.000
_cell.length_c   1.000
_cell.angle_alpha   90.00
_cell.angle_beta   90.00
_cell.angle_gamma   90.00
#
_symmetry.space_group_name_H-M   'P 1'
#
loop_
_entity.id
_entity.type
_entity.pdbx_description
1 polymer ?
#
loop_
_entity_poly.entity_id
_entity_poly.type
_entity_poly.pdbx_seq_one_letter_code
_entity_poly.pdbx_strand_id
1 'polypeptide(L)'
;TSLAKIIQLVEDANATKAPIARMADKVAGVFVPVVFVISAVTFAAWMALTGSINEALTSAVAVLVISCPCALGLATPVAIMVGTGKGAEMGILFKSAEALENLRSVGTVVLDKTGTVTRGKPAVTDIVVATRADGSPAMSEKALLKLAAALERSSEHPLAEAIMAECEARGIVARMVEDFAAVPGRGVTAREGQNVIAAGNVRLMDELGVKVPAGLAEQFAAEGKTPLFFAKNSELVGTIAVADEVKETSAGAIA
;
A
#
# COMPACT_ATOMS: atom_id res chain seq x y z
N THR A 1 1.93 2.16 -22.59
CA THR A 1 0.60 2.24 -21.94
C THR A 1 0.60 1.34 -20.70
N SER A 2 -0.26 1.63 -19.72
CA SER A 2 -0.40 0.81 -18.49
C SER A 2 -0.72 -0.65 -18.81
N LEU A 3 -1.54 -0.90 -19.83
CA LEU A 3 -1.88 -2.24 -20.30
C LEU A 3 -0.65 -3.02 -20.79
N ALA A 4 0.23 -2.40 -21.58
CA ALA A 4 1.46 -3.05 -22.04
C ALA A 4 2.38 -3.45 -20.87
N LYS A 5 2.42 -2.66 -19.81
CA LYS A 5 3.18 -2.94 -18.61
C LYS A 5 2.59 -4.12 -17.80
N ILE A 6 1.27 -4.24 -17.76
CA ILE A 6 0.56 -5.37 -17.14
C ILE A 6 0.84 -6.66 -17.91
N ILE A 7 0.72 -6.64 -19.25
CA ILE A 7 1.02 -7.80 -20.11
C ILE A 7 2.45 -8.26 -19.88
N GLN A 8 3.42 -7.34 -19.91
CA GLN A 8 4.82 -7.65 -19.70
C GLN A 8 5.07 -8.29 -18.33
N LEU A 9 4.47 -7.78 -17.24
CA LEU A 9 4.61 -8.34 -15.91
C LEU A 9 4.05 -9.77 -15.81
N VAL A 10 2.94 -10.06 -16.47
CA VAL A 10 2.35 -11.41 -16.52
C VAL A 10 3.23 -12.35 -17.35
N GLU A 11 3.78 -11.89 -18.47
CA GLU A 11 4.72 -12.67 -19.30
C GLU A 11 6.01 -12.96 -18.54
N ASP A 12 6.60 -11.97 -17.87
CA ASP A 12 7.80 -12.14 -17.04
C ASP A 12 7.57 -13.12 -15.88
N ALA A 13 6.41 -13.04 -15.23
CA ALA A 13 6.05 -13.96 -14.16
C ALA A 13 5.93 -15.41 -14.67
N ASN A 14 5.36 -15.62 -15.85
CA ASN A 14 5.21 -16.94 -16.46
C ASN A 14 6.53 -17.47 -17.05
N ALA A 15 7.45 -16.59 -17.46
CA ALA A 15 8.76 -16.99 -17.97
C ALA A 15 9.72 -17.50 -16.86
N THR A 16 9.48 -17.11 -15.61
CA THR A 16 10.30 -17.55 -14.48
C THR A 16 9.87 -18.93 -13.98
N LYS A 17 10.84 -19.87 -13.93
CA LYS A 17 10.57 -21.20 -13.36
C LYS A 17 10.49 -21.13 -11.83
N ALA A 18 9.38 -21.56 -11.28
CA ALA A 18 9.21 -21.73 -9.82
C ALA A 18 10.24 -22.72 -9.24
N PRO A 19 10.67 -22.55 -7.98
CA PRO A 19 11.59 -23.47 -7.30
C PRO A 19 11.11 -24.95 -7.37
N ILE A 20 9.82 -25.20 -7.19
CA ILE A 20 9.26 -26.56 -7.29
C ILE A 20 9.38 -27.14 -8.71
N ALA A 21 9.27 -26.31 -9.76
CA ALA A 21 9.45 -26.77 -11.14
C ALA A 21 10.91 -27.15 -11.40
N ARG A 22 11.87 -26.37 -10.87
CA ARG A 22 13.32 -26.70 -10.94
C ARG A 22 13.63 -28.01 -10.21
N MET A 23 12.98 -28.26 -9.09
CA MET A 23 13.13 -29.51 -8.35
C MET A 23 12.55 -30.69 -9.14
N ALA A 24 11.39 -30.52 -9.77
CA ALA A 24 10.78 -31.51 -10.65
C ALA A 24 11.67 -31.86 -11.84
N ASP A 25 12.27 -30.84 -12.51
CA ASP A 25 13.24 -31.03 -13.59
C ASP A 25 14.46 -31.85 -13.11
N LYS A 26 14.98 -31.56 -11.92
CA LYS A 26 16.11 -32.28 -11.34
C LYS A 26 15.80 -33.76 -11.03
N VAL A 27 14.62 -34.01 -10.48
CA VAL A 27 14.14 -35.37 -10.23
C VAL A 27 13.97 -36.12 -11.55
N ALA A 28 13.33 -35.51 -12.54
CA ALA A 28 13.13 -36.11 -13.85
C ALA A 28 14.48 -36.42 -14.55
N GLY A 29 15.48 -35.56 -14.37
CA GLY A 29 16.83 -35.74 -14.92
C GLY A 29 17.54 -37.00 -14.42
N VAL A 30 17.21 -37.52 -13.23
CA VAL A 30 17.72 -38.80 -12.69
C VAL A 30 16.76 -39.94 -13.00
N PHE A 31 15.46 -39.70 -12.84
CA PHE A 31 14.42 -40.71 -13.00
C PHE A 31 14.33 -41.27 -14.41
N VAL A 32 14.40 -40.41 -15.43
CA VAL A 32 14.27 -40.84 -16.84
C VAL A 32 15.38 -41.80 -17.25
N PRO A 33 16.69 -41.52 -17.02
CA PRO A 33 17.77 -42.50 -17.30
C PRO A 33 17.55 -43.85 -16.57
N VAL A 34 17.11 -43.83 -15.31
CA VAL A 34 16.87 -45.03 -14.53
C VAL A 34 15.75 -45.88 -15.16
N VAL A 35 14.64 -45.23 -15.56
CA VAL A 35 13.53 -45.94 -16.23
C VAL A 35 13.97 -46.51 -17.58
N PHE A 36 14.81 -45.81 -18.33
CA PHE A 36 15.40 -46.38 -19.57
C PHE A 36 16.20 -47.64 -19.32
N VAL A 37 17.03 -47.67 -18.28
CA VAL A 37 17.79 -48.89 -17.91
C VAL A 37 16.83 -50.01 -17.52
N ILE A 38 15.82 -49.73 -16.71
CA ILE A 38 14.79 -50.73 -16.30
C ILE A 38 14.07 -51.28 -17.53
N SER A 39 13.68 -50.43 -18.48
CA SER A 39 13.04 -50.85 -19.73
C SER A 39 13.93 -51.73 -20.57
N ALA A 40 15.23 -51.40 -20.70
CA ALA A 40 16.19 -52.22 -21.43
C ALA A 40 16.38 -53.59 -20.76
N VAL A 41 16.47 -53.63 -19.44
CA VAL A 41 16.55 -54.90 -18.68
C VAL A 41 15.26 -55.73 -18.86
N THR A 42 14.09 -55.10 -18.83
CA THR A 42 12.79 -55.73 -19.07
C THR A 42 12.76 -56.37 -20.47
N PHE A 43 13.19 -55.60 -21.48
CA PHE A 43 13.28 -56.12 -22.86
C PHE A 43 14.16 -57.34 -22.94
N ALA A 44 15.35 -57.30 -22.37
CA ALA A 44 16.31 -58.40 -22.39
C ALA A 44 15.78 -59.64 -21.66
N ALA A 45 15.15 -59.46 -20.51
CA ALA A 45 14.53 -60.53 -19.72
C ALA A 45 13.40 -61.23 -20.47
N TRP A 46 12.44 -60.49 -21.03
CA TRP A 46 11.35 -61.06 -21.81
C TRP A 46 11.84 -61.73 -23.08
N MET A 47 12.84 -61.17 -23.75
CA MET A 47 13.48 -61.77 -24.93
C MET A 47 14.09 -63.13 -24.60
N ALA A 48 14.75 -63.23 -23.44
CA ALA A 48 15.36 -64.50 -22.98
C ALA A 48 14.33 -65.53 -22.54
N LEU A 49 13.22 -65.11 -21.95
CA LEU A 49 12.18 -66.01 -21.43
C LEU A 49 11.22 -66.51 -22.50
N THR A 50 10.79 -65.68 -23.45
CA THR A 50 9.75 -66.00 -24.43
C THR A 50 10.27 -66.18 -25.86
N GLY A 51 11.42 -65.65 -26.18
CA GLY A 51 11.95 -65.61 -27.53
C GLY A 51 11.14 -64.71 -28.50
N SER A 52 10.10 -64.04 -28.00
CA SER A 52 9.19 -63.23 -28.80
C SER A 52 9.53 -61.74 -28.70
N ILE A 53 9.97 -61.17 -29.82
CA ILE A 53 10.32 -59.74 -29.89
C ILE A 53 9.11 -58.83 -29.62
N ASN A 54 7.86 -59.28 -29.98
CA ASN A 54 6.66 -58.51 -29.75
C ASN A 54 6.34 -58.38 -28.26
N GLU A 55 6.46 -59.47 -27.51
CA GLU A 55 6.19 -59.47 -26.06
C GLU A 55 7.26 -58.67 -25.32
N ALA A 56 8.54 -58.85 -25.70
CA ALA A 56 9.63 -58.10 -25.12
C ALA A 56 9.51 -56.59 -25.39
N LEU A 57 9.17 -56.18 -26.61
CA LEU A 57 8.97 -54.80 -26.98
C LEU A 57 7.78 -54.18 -26.27
N THR A 58 6.61 -54.91 -26.24
CA THR A 58 5.42 -54.42 -25.57
C THR A 58 5.64 -54.20 -24.08
N SER A 59 6.33 -55.11 -23.40
CA SER A 59 6.67 -54.98 -21.98
C SER A 59 7.62 -53.81 -21.71
N ALA A 60 8.63 -53.66 -22.52
CA ALA A 60 9.62 -52.56 -22.40
C ALA A 60 8.94 -51.18 -22.62
N VAL A 61 8.09 -51.05 -23.66
CA VAL A 61 7.35 -49.81 -23.94
C VAL A 61 6.34 -49.53 -22.81
N ALA A 62 5.68 -50.56 -22.27
CA ALA A 62 4.78 -50.38 -21.14
C ALA A 62 5.49 -49.75 -19.93
N VAL A 63 6.71 -50.21 -19.60
CA VAL A 63 7.54 -49.62 -18.54
C VAL A 63 7.79 -48.12 -18.80
N LEU A 64 8.16 -47.76 -20.02
CA LEU A 64 8.43 -46.36 -20.38
C LEU A 64 7.19 -45.46 -20.26
N VAL A 65 6.04 -45.94 -20.77
CA VAL A 65 4.78 -45.19 -20.79
C VAL A 65 4.21 -45.02 -19.38
N ILE A 66 4.19 -46.07 -18.59
CA ILE A 66 3.63 -46.04 -17.22
C ILE A 66 4.49 -45.21 -16.29
N SER A 67 5.79 -45.24 -16.48
CA SER A 67 6.76 -44.47 -15.65
C SER A 67 6.87 -43.01 -16.03
N CYS A 68 6.11 -42.52 -17.01
CA CYS A 68 6.23 -41.10 -17.41
C CYS A 68 5.82 -40.14 -16.27
N PRO A 69 6.68 -39.27 -15.76
CA PRO A 69 6.34 -38.26 -14.76
C PRO A 69 5.63 -37.04 -15.38
N CYS A 70 4.80 -37.25 -16.43
CA CYS A 70 4.20 -36.20 -17.26
C CYS A 70 3.37 -35.20 -16.42
N ALA A 71 2.67 -35.72 -15.39
CA ALA A 71 1.87 -34.92 -14.47
C ALA A 71 2.76 -33.93 -13.67
N LEU A 72 3.98 -34.32 -13.28
CA LEU A 72 4.87 -33.49 -12.50
C LEU A 72 5.43 -32.32 -13.33
N GLY A 73 5.73 -32.56 -14.62
CA GLY A 73 6.29 -31.54 -15.53
C GLY A 73 5.26 -30.52 -16.03
N LEU A 74 3.96 -30.87 -16.09
CA LEU A 74 2.92 -30.00 -16.63
C LEU A 74 2.05 -29.34 -15.53
N ALA A 75 1.82 -30.01 -14.42
CA ALA A 75 0.90 -29.54 -13.39
C ALA A 75 1.35 -28.21 -12.76
N THR A 76 2.63 -28.06 -12.45
CA THR A 76 3.16 -26.85 -11.81
C THR A 76 3.10 -25.62 -12.73
N PRO A 77 3.58 -25.65 -13.99
CA PRO A 77 3.43 -24.50 -14.88
C PRO A 77 1.97 -24.11 -15.11
N VAL A 78 1.07 -25.07 -15.27
CA VAL A 78 -0.36 -24.81 -15.43
C VAL A 78 -0.96 -24.15 -14.18
N ALA A 79 -0.64 -24.66 -12.99
CA ALA A 79 -1.13 -24.08 -11.73
C ALA A 79 -0.65 -22.63 -11.55
N ILE A 80 0.62 -22.34 -11.89
CA ILE A 80 1.19 -20.98 -11.83
C ILE A 80 0.48 -20.07 -12.83
N MET A 81 0.31 -20.52 -14.07
CA MET A 81 -0.38 -19.74 -15.11
C MET A 81 -1.82 -19.41 -14.71
N VAL A 82 -2.56 -20.37 -14.18
CA VAL A 82 -3.93 -20.15 -13.68
C VAL A 82 -3.93 -19.23 -12.47
N GLY A 83 -3.00 -19.44 -11.52
CA GLY A 83 -2.88 -18.62 -10.31
C GLY A 83 -2.51 -17.16 -10.61
N THR A 84 -1.54 -16.93 -11.49
CA THR A 84 -1.13 -15.57 -11.91
C THR A 84 -2.22 -14.88 -12.73
N GLY A 85 -2.90 -15.62 -13.61
CA GLY A 85 -4.04 -15.11 -14.38
C GLY A 85 -5.20 -14.70 -13.46
N LYS A 86 -5.56 -15.53 -12.50
CA LYS A 86 -6.61 -15.23 -11.52
C LYS A 86 -6.24 -14.06 -10.62
N GLY A 87 -4.97 -13.97 -10.21
CA GLY A 87 -4.45 -12.81 -9.50
C GLY A 87 -4.60 -11.51 -10.30
N ALA A 88 -4.23 -11.55 -11.59
CA ALA A 88 -4.34 -10.39 -12.48
C ALA A 88 -5.79 -9.92 -12.67
N GLU A 89 -6.77 -10.84 -12.77
CA GLU A 89 -8.20 -10.50 -12.78
C GLU A 89 -8.65 -9.76 -11.52
N MET A 90 -8.02 -10.06 -10.38
CA MET A 90 -8.29 -9.40 -9.09
C MET A 90 -7.43 -8.14 -8.87
N GLY A 91 -6.64 -7.71 -9.86
CA GLY A 91 -5.72 -6.59 -9.75
C GLY A 91 -4.40 -6.89 -9.02
N ILE A 92 -4.09 -8.18 -8.77
CA ILE A 92 -2.86 -8.62 -8.10
C ILE A 92 -1.87 -9.10 -9.17
N LEU A 93 -0.75 -8.39 -9.30
CA LEU A 93 0.29 -8.71 -10.28
C LEU A 93 1.49 -9.34 -9.60
N PHE A 94 1.74 -10.60 -9.89
CA PHE A 94 2.93 -11.32 -9.41
C PHE A 94 4.14 -10.99 -10.28
N LYS A 95 5.28 -10.70 -9.68
CA LYS A 95 6.54 -10.42 -10.39
C LYS A 95 7.26 -11.68 -10.85
N SER A 96 6.98 -12.83 -10.23
CA SER A 96 7.60 -14.11 -10.57
C SER A 96 6.76 -15.28 -10.04
N ALA A 97 6.96 -16.45 -10.64
CA ALA A 97 6.38 -17.70 -10.16
C ALA A 97 6.84 -18.05 -8.72
N GLU A 98 8.08 -17.68 -8.38
CA GLU A 98 8.64 -17.85 -7.04
C GLU A 98 7.90 -17.01 -5.99
N ALA A 99 7.49 -15.78 -6.33
CA ALA A 99 6.72 -14.92 -5.43
C ALA A 99 5.36 -15.55 -5.10
N LEU A 100 4.68 -16.14 -6.09
CA LEU A 100 3.43 -16.85 -5.88
C LEU A 100 3.63 -18.11 -5.00
N GLU A 101 4.69 -18.87 -5.23
CA GLU A 101 4.99 -20.07 -4.43
C GLU A 101 5.30 -19.71 -2.97
N ASN A 102 6.10 -18.67 -2.74
CA ASN A 102 6.51 -18.22 -1.40
C ASN A 102 5.35 -17.63 -0.60
N LEU A 103 4.30 -17.13 -1.25
CA LEU A 103 3.13 -16.56 -0.57
C LEU A 103 2.51 -17.53 0.42
N ARG A 104 2.51 -18.84 0.15
CA ARG A 104 1.98 -19.88 1.05
C ARG A 104 2.72 -19.98 2.39
N SER A 105 3.97 -19.53 2.45
CA SER A 105 4.84 -19.63 3.64
C SER A 105 4.91 -18.33 4.44
N VAL A 106 4.17 -17.29 4.02
CA VAL A 106 4.12 -16.00 4.71
C VAL A 106 3.37 -16.16 6.03
N GLY A 107 4.07 -15.92 7.14
CA GLY A 107 3.49 -15.93 8.48
C GLY A 107 3.26 -14.54 9.07
N THR A 108 3.87 -13.50 8.47
CA THR A 108 3.76 -12.11 8.93
C THR A 108 3.66 -11.18 7.74
N VAL A 109 2.69 -10.27 7.77
CA VAL A 109 2.51 -9.23 6.77
C VAL A 109 2.77 -7.88 7.41
N VAL A 110 3.67 -7.10 6.82
CA VAL A 110 3.96 -5.72 7.25
C VAL A 110 3.31 -4.78 6.23
N LEU A 111 2.39 -3.95 6.70
CA LEU A 111 1.66 -3.01 5.88
C LEU A 111 2.21 -1.59 6.08
N ASP A 112 2.47 -0.88 4.99
CA ASP A 112 2.67 0.56 5.06
C ASP A 112 1.34 1.24 5.38
N LYS A 113 1.40 2.33 6.18
CA LYS A 113 0.20 3.07 6.57
C LYS A 113 -0.30 3.93 5.42
N THR A 114 0.57 4.82 4.91
CA THR A 114 0.15 5.92 4.03
C THR A 114 -0.10 5.45 2.60
N GLY A 115 -1.32 5.63 2.09
CA GLY A 115 -1.70 5.21 0.74
C GLY A 115 -1.97 3.71 0.59
N THR A 116 -1.63 2.87 1.58
CA THR A 116 -1.93 1.43 1.63
C THR A 116 -3.13 1.16 2.53
N VAL A 117 -2.98 1.35 3.83
CA VAL A 117 -4.07 1.24 4.82
C VAL A 117 -4.98 2.47 4.74
N THR A 118 -4.40 3.63 4.49
CA THR A 118 -5.09 4.90 4.33
C THR A 118 -5.24 5.29 2.87
N ARG A 119 -6.01 6.34 2.58
CA ARG A 119 -6.29 6.81 1.21
C ARG A 119 -5.11 7.53 0.56
N GLY A 120 -4.10 7.95 1.35
CA GLY A 120 -2.97 8.74 0.89
C GLY A 120 -3.33 10.20 0.57
N LYS A 121 -4.49 10.65 1.07
CA LYS A 121 -4.97 12.02 0.94
C LYS A 121 -5.37 12.53 2.32
N PRO A 122 -4.59 13.46 2.91
CA PRO A 122 -4.97 14.09 4.16
C PRO A 122 -6.32 14.80 4.05
N ALA A 123 -7.15 14.68 5.08
CA ALA A 123 -8.43 15.36 5.19
C ALA A 123 -8.56 15.99 6.59
N VAL A 124 -9.37 17.04 6.71
CA VAL A 124 -9.69 17.64 8.00
C VAL A 124 -10.59 16.67 8.76
N THR A 125 -10.16 16.29 9.96
CA THR A 125 -10.90 15.36 10.83
C THR A 125 -11.58 16.07 12.00
N ASP A 126 -10.96 17.14 12.52
CA ASP A 126 -11.47 17.87 13.67
C ASP A 126 -11.27 19.37 13.50
N ILE A 127 -12.25 20.14 13.95
CA ILE A 127 -12.20 21.59 14.00
C ILE A 127 -12.63 21.99 15.41
N VAL A 128 -11.67 22.47 16.19
CA VAL A 128 -11.87 22.81 17.59
C VAL A 128 -11.61 24.31 17.78
N VAL A 129 -12.63 25.06 18.13
CA VAL A 129 -12.51 26.47 18.47
C VAL A 129 -11.98 26.61 19.89
N ALA A 130 -10.99 27.47 20.09
CA ALA A 130 -10.44 27.73 21.41
C ALA A 130 -11.46 28.46 22.30
N THR A 131 -11.40 28.17 23.60
CA THR A 131 -12.24 28.80 24.63
C THR A 131 -11.41 29.86 25.35
N ARG A 132 -11.95 31.09 25.48
CA ARG A 132 -11.33 32.16 26.25
C ARG A 132 -11.43 31.91 27.74
N ALA A 133 -10.71 32.73 28.52
CA ALA A 133 -10.72 32.63 29.98
C ALA A 133 -12.11 32.90 30.63
N ASP A 134 -12.99 33.62 29.93
CA ASP A 134 -14.37 33.89 30.33
C ASP A 134 -15.34 32.76 29.98
N GLY A 135 -14.86 31.65 29.38
CA GLY A 135 -15.67 30.52 28.93
C GLY A 135 -16.34 30.71 27.55
N SER A 136 -16.19 31.87 26.92
CA SER A 136 -16.72 32.12 25.58
C SER A 136 -15.81 31.52 24.49
N PRO A 137 -16.37 31.11 23.32
CA PRO A 137 -15.55 30.70 22.21
C PRO A 137 -14.73 31.89 21.65
N ALA A 138 -13.48 31.68 21.27
CA ALA A 138 -12.61 32.70 20.72
C ALA A 138 -13.18 33.31 19.42
N MET A 139 -13.84 32.46 18.62
CA MET A 139 -14.57 32.84 17.41
C MET A 139 -15.58 31.76 17.03
N SER A 140 -16.33 31.98 15.94
CA SER A 140 -17.17 30.89 15.38
C SER A 140 -16.31 29.93 14.54
N GLU A 141 -16.74 28.66 14.42
CA GLU A 141 -16.08 27.68 13.55
C GLU A 141 -15.93 28.18 12.11
N LYS A 142 -16.97 28.82 11.58
CA LYS A 142 -16.91 29.46 10.24
C LYS A 142 -15.87 30.57 10.16
N ALA A 143 -15.61 31.32 11.23
CA ALA A 143 -14.59 32.35 11.27
C ALA A 143 -13.19 31.72 11.34
N LEU A 144 -13.01 30.63 12.08
CA LEU A 144 -11.77 29.87 12.13
C LEU A 144 -11.41 29.31 10.75
N LEU A 145 -12.36 28.69 10.06
CA LEU A 145 -12.14 28.19 8.69
C LEU A 145 -11.81 29.30 7.69
N LYS A 146 -12.42 30.50 7.82
CA LYS A 146 -12.07 31.65 6.98
C LYS A 146 -10.64 32.12 7.23
N LEU A 147 -10.21 32.12 8.47
CA LEU A 147 -8.83 32.48 8.86
C LEU A 147 -7.86 31.41 8.35
N ALA A 148 -8.18 30.14 8.49
CA ALA A 148 -7.42 29.02 7.98
C ALA A 148 -7.28 29.10 6.45
N ALA A 149 -8.37 29.31 5.72
CA ALA A 149 -8.36 29.46 4.27
C ALA A 149 -7.50 30.66 3.82
N ALA A 150 -7.52 31.77 4.57
CA ALA A 150 -6.73 32.95 4.25
C ALA A 150 -5.22 32.71 4.38
N LEU A 151 -4.79 31.94 5.40
CA LEU A 151 -3.40 31.56 5.64
C LEU A 151 -2.92 30.47 4.67
N GLU A 152 -3.71 29.41 4.49
CA GLU A 152 -3.28 28.22 3.76
C GLU A 152 -3.42 28.35 2.23
N ARG A 153 -4.15 29.35 1.74
CA ARG A 153 -4.29 29.61 0.29
C ARG A 153 -2.95 29.78 -0.43
N SER A 154 -1.96 30.35 0.24
CA SER A 154 -0.63 30.61 -0.31
C SER A 154 0.41 29.55 0.10
N SER A 155 0.00 28.52 0.80
CA SER A 155 0.84 27.44 1.27
C SER A 155 0.80 26.26 0.29
N GLU A 156 1.96 25.69 -0.02
CA GLU A 156 2.10 24.50 -0.86
C GLU A 156 2.17 23.20 -0.02
N HIS A 157 1.90 23.27 1.27
CA HIS A 157 1.99 22.12 2.15
C HIS A 157 0.80 21.19 1.99
N PRO A 158 0.95 19.82 2.01
CA PRO A 158 -0.17 18.89 1.87
C PRO A 158 -1.31 19.07 2.89
N LEU A 159 -1.00 19.60 4.09
CA LEU A 159 -2.02 19.94 5.08
C LEU A 159 -2.86 21.15 4.66
N ALA A 160 -2.26 22.11 3.93
CA ALA A 160 -2.98 23.24 3.38
C ALA A 160 -4.01 22.80 2.33
N GLU A 161 -3.66 21.84 1.47
CA GLU A 161 -4.59 21.28 0.48
C GLU A 161 -5.82 20.67 1.18
N ALA A 162 -5.63 19.93 2.27
CA ALA A 162 -6.72 19.34 3.05
C ALA A 162 -7.65 20.42 3.64
N ILE A 163 -7.09 21.49 4.21
CA ILE A 163 -7.86 22.60 4.79
C ILE A 163 -8.60 23.37 3.70
N MET A 164 -7.96 23.62 2.57
CA MET A 164 -8.58 24.30 1.44
C MET A 164 -9.72 23.49 0.85
N ALA A 165 -9.56 22.17 0.71
CA ALA A 165 -10.63 21.27 0.25
C ALA A 165 -11.85 21.29 1.18
N GLU A 166 -11.63 21.29 2.50
CA GLU A 166 -12.71 21.39 3.49
C GLU A 166 -13.41 22.75 3.41
N CYS A 167 -12.63 23.83 3.25
CA CYS A 167 -13.20 25.19 3.10
C CYS A 167 -14.04 25.30 1.82
N GLU A 168 -13.60 24.72 0.72
CA GLU A 168 -14.32 24.70 -0.55
C GLU A 168 -15.64 23.92 -0.43
N ALA A 169 -15.61 22.74 0.18
CA ALA A 169 -16.79 21.91 0.43
C ALA A 169 -17.86 22.64 1.26
N ARG A 170 -17.41 23.54 2.17
CA ARG A 170 -18.33 24.36 2.99
C ARG A 170 -18.65 25.74 2.37
N GLY A 171 -18.23 26.00 1.15
CA GLY A 171 -18.50 27.27 0.46
C GLY A 171 -17.79 28.47 1.11
N ILE A 172 -16.62 28.25 1.72
CA ILE A 172 -15.83 29.30 2.35
C ILE A 172 -14.81 29.82 1.34
N VAL A 173 -14.91 31.12 1.06
CA VAL A 173 -13.96 31.81 0.16
C VAL A 173 -12.82 32.39 0.98
N ALA A 174 -11.59 32.04 0.60
CA ALA A 174 -10.38 32.56 1.20
C ALA A 174 -10.22 34.07 0.90
N ARG A 175 -9.93 34.86 1.92
CA ARG A 175 -9.56 36.27 1.76
C ARG A 175 -8.07 36.37 1.43
N MET A 176 -7.70 37.46 0.78
CA MET A 176 -6.27 37.80 0.59
C MET A 176 -5.70 38.33 1.91
N VAL A 177 -4.48 37.95 2.19
CA VAL A 177 -3.68 38.41 3.33
C VAL A 177 -2.45 39.12 2.82
N GLU A 178 -1.87 39.99 3.67
CA GLU A 178 -0.65 40.71 3.42
C GLU A 178 0.51 40.07 4.20
N ASP A 179 1.75 40.36 3.80
CA ASP A 179 2.97 39.93 4.51
C ASP A 179 2.99 38.41 4.81
N PHE A 180 2.52 37.59 3.87
CA PHE A 180 2.58 36.14 4.02
C PHE A 180 4.04 35.68 4.11
N ALA A 181 4.36 34.92 5.14
CA ALA A 181 5.66 34.30 5.34
C ALA A 181 5.53 32.84 5.78
N ALA A 182 6.20 31.96 5.05
CA ALA A 182 6.36 30.56 5.48
C ALA A 182 7.53 30.45 6.46
N VAL A 183 7.31 29.79 7.59
CA VAL A 183 8.32 29.47 8.60
C VAL A 183 8.68 27.98 8.45
N PRO A 184 9.83 27.64 7.87
CA PRO A 184 10.17 26.27 7.52
C PRO A 184 10.04 25.30 8.71
N GLY A 185 9.27 24.22 8.53
CA GLY A 185 9.06 23.18 9.53
C GLY A 185 8.20 23.59 10.75
N ARG A 186 7.59 24.79 10.74
CA ARG A 186 6.81 25.32 11.87
C ARG A 186 5.41 25.76 11.47
N GLY A 187 5.23 26.43 10.33
CA GLY A 187 3.94 26.92 9.88
C GLY A 187 4.04 28.17 9.00
N VAL A 188 3.00 28.99 9.05
CA VAL A 188 2.87 30.22 8.26
C VAL A 188 2.39 31.37 9.11
N THR A 189 2.77 32.59 8.74
CA THR A 189 2.28 33.83 9.34
C THR A 189 1.82 34.81 8.26
N ALA A 190 0.88 35.67 8.56
CA ALA A 190 0.42 36.72 7.64
C ALA A 190 -0.24 37.88 8.42
N ARG A 191 -0.64 38.91 7.70
CA ARG A 191 -1.44 40.02 8.24
C ARG A 191 -2.80 40.10 7.57
N GLU A 192 -3.82 40.29 8.41
CA GLU A 192 -5.19 40.58 7.97
C GLU A 192 -5.53 42.01 8.50
N GLY A 193 -5.27 43.04 7.70
CA GLY A 193 -5.34 44.42 8.15
C GLY A 193 -4.32 44.72 9.28
N GLN A 194 -4.81 45.09 10.46
CA GLN A 194 -3.93 45.35 11.62
C GLN A 194 -3.66 44.08 12.46
N ASN A 195 -4.27 42.95 12.14
CA ASN A 195 -4.11 41.74 12.92
C ASN A 195 -3.00 40.87 12.34
N VAL A 196 -2.15 40.35 13.21
CA VAL A 196 -1.21 39.26 12.89
C VAL A 196 -1.94 37.95 13.06
N ILE A 197 -1.91 37.11 12.04
CA ILE A 197 -2.51 35.76 12.04
C ILE A 197 -1.42 34.74 11.76
N ALA A 198 -1.56 33.55 12.38
CA ALA A 198 -0.59 32.47 12.23
C ALA A 198 -1.28 31.11 12.23
N ALA A 199 -0.68 30.18 11.50
CA ALA A 199 -1.04 28.75 11.54
C ALA A 199 0.22 27.90 11.63
N GLY A 200 0.26 26.93 12.53
CA GLY A 200 1.42 26.06 12.65
C GLY A 200 1.42 25.12 13.83
N ASN A 201 2.58 24.52 14.10
CA ASN A 201 2.77 23.60 15.22
C ASN A 201 2.99 24.35 16.55
N VAL A 202 3.11 23.58 17.64
CA VAL A 202 3.35 24.14 18.99
C VAL A 202 4.58 25.05 19.03
N ARG A 203 5.66 24.71 18.30
CA ARG A 203 6.91 25.52 18.30
C ARG A 203 6.68 26.92 17.74
N LEU A 204 5.88 27.06 16.68
CA LEU A 204 5.53 28.39 16.16
C LEU A 204 4.67 29.16 17.15
N MET A 205 3.72 28.47 17.80
CA MET A 205 2.87 29.10 18.82
C MET A 205 3.70 29.63 19.99
N ASP A 206 4.65 28.85 20.49
CA ASP A 206 5.56 29.24 21.58
C ASP A 206 6.40 30.47 21.20
N GLU A 207 6.94 30.54 19.97
CA GLU A 207 7.70 31.69 19.48
C GLU A 207 6.87 32.99 19.40
N LEU A 208 5.59 32.82 19.07
CA LEU A 208 4.65 33.95 19.02
C LEU A 208 4.04 34.28 20.39
N GLY A 209 4.45 33.59 21.44
CA GLY A 209 3.93 33.78 22.80
C GLY A 209 2.48 33.30 22.97
N VAL A 210 2.00 32.43 22.06
CA VAL A 210 0.65 31.87 22.09
C VAL A 210 0.62 30.61 22.95
N LYS A 211 -0.17 30.60 24.00
CA LYS A 211 -0.30 29.44 24.90
C LYS A 211 -1.21 28.38 24.27
N VAL A 212 -0.65 27.23 23.94
CA VAL A 212 -1.39 26.03 23.57
C VAL A 212 -1.67 25.21 24.85
N PRO A 213 -2.88 24.69 25.06
CA PRO A 213 -3.18 23.81 26.20
C PRO A 213 -2.23 22.61 26.24
N ALA A 214 -1.65 22.35 27.43
CA ALA A 214 -0.73 21.23 27.60
C ALA A 214 -1.41 19.89 27.29
N GLY A 215 -0.72 19.02 26.57
CA GLY A 215 -1.22 17.70 26.21
C GLY A 215 -2.14 17.67 24.99
N LEU A 216 -2.56 18.83 24.46
CA LEU A 216 -3.50 18.86 23.31
C LEU A 216 -2.87 18.32 22.02
N ALA A 217 -1.61 18.65 21.77
CA ALA A 217 -0.88 18.15 20.60
C ALA A 217 -0.65 16.64 20.70
N GLU A 218 -0.29 16.15 21.88
CA GLU A 218 -0.05 14.75 22.17
C GLU A 218 -1.33 13.93 22.06
N GLN A 219 -2.47 14.49 22.46
CA GLN A 219 -3.77 13.84 22.31
C GLN A 219 -4.10 13.58 20.84
N PHE A 220 -3.96 14.58 19.97
CA PHE A 220 -4.17 14.38 18.53
C PHE A 220 -3.14 13.42 17.93
N ALA A 221 -1.87 13.49 18.34
CA ALA A 221 -0.83 12.60 17.87
C ALA A 221 -1.11 11.12 18.26
N ALA A 222 -1.63 10.87 19.46
CA ALA A 222 -2.03 9.53 19.89
C ALA A 222 -3.17 8.94 19.02
N GLU A 223 -4.03 9.79 18.45
CA GLU A 223 -5.06 9.41 17.49
C GLU A 223 -4.53 9.34 16.04
N GLY A 224 -3.24 9.56 15.81
CA GLY A 224 -2.62 9.56 14.49
C GLY A 224 -2.97 10.78 13.63
N LYS A 225 -3.42 11.86 14.26
CA LYS A 225 -3.80 13.14 13.63
C LYS A 225 -2.69 14.17 13.78
N THR A 226 -2.60 15.08 12.83
CA THR A 226 -1.66 16.21 12.87
C THR A 226 -2.43 17.49 13.16
N PRO A 227 -2.30 18.08 14.36
CA PRO A 227 -2.95 19.35 14.68
C PRO A 227 -2.19 20.55 14.10
N LEU A 228 -2.93 21.49 13.50
CA LEU A 228 -2.49 22.85 13.22
C LEU A 228 -3.18 23.79 14.17
N PHE A 229 -2.40 24.61 14.86
CA PHE A 229 -2.87 25.63 15.79
C PHE A 229 -2.99 26.94 15.06
N PHE A 230 -4.10 27.64 15.25
CA PHE A 230 -4.39 28.93 14.63
C PHE A 230 -4.40 30.01 15.70
N ALA A 231 -3.67 31.09 15.44
CA ALA A 231 -3.57 32.22 16.35
C ALA A 231 -3.93 33.54 15.64
N LYS A 232 -4.45 34.49 16.44
CA LYS A 232 -4.69 35.87 16.04
C LYS A 232 -4.25 36.79 17.15
N ASN A 233 -3.32 37.75 16.86
CA ASN A 233 -2.76 38.71 17.83
C ASN A 233 -2.26 38.03 19.12
N SER A 234 -1.45 36.97 18.99
CA SER A 234 -0.92 36.18 20.10
C SER A 234 -1.95 35.45 20.98
N GLU A 235 -3.21 35.32 20.53
CA GLU A 235 -4.23 34.49 21.16
C GLU A 235 -4.48 33.23 20.30
N LEU A 236 -4.55 32.07 20.96
CA LEU A 236 -5.01 30.84 20.30
C LEU A 236 -6.50 30.97 19.97
N VAL A 237 -6.87 30.83 18.70
CA VAL A 237 -8.26 30.93 18.26
C VAL A 237 -8.89 29.60 17.91
N GLY A 238 -8.08 28.57 17.64
CA GLY A 238 -8.56 27.22 17.40
C GLY A 238 -7.49 26.27 16.89
N THR A 239 -7.91 25.05 16.71
CA THR A 239 -7.07 23.94 16.20
C THR A 239 -7.85 23.22 15.10
N ILE A 240 -7.19 22.94 13.99
CA ILE A 240 -7.72 22.06 12.94
C ILE A 240 -6.79 20.87 12.86
N ALA A 241 -7.33 19.66 13.07
CA ALA A 241 -6.58 18.44 12.93
C ALA A 241 -6.80 17.82 11.55
N VAL A 242 -5.72 17.33 10.99
CA VAL A 242 -5.71 16.69 9.68
C VAL A 242 -5.13 15.29 9.83
N ALA A 243 -5.78 14.30 9.23
CA ALA A 243 -5.27 12.94 9.16
C ALA A 243 -5.53 12.33 7.79
N ASP A 244 -4.77 11.30 7.47
CA ASP A 244 -5.02 10.46 6.31
C ASP A 244 -6.07 9.40 6.68
N GLU A 245 -7.22 9.44 6.04
CA GLU A 245 -8.35 8.56 6.36
C GLU A 245 -8.05 7.09 6.02
N VAL A 246 -8.38 6.19 6.94
CA VAL A 246 -8.34 4.75 6.70
C VAL A 246 -9.36 4.38 5.62
N LYS A 247 -8.95 3.56 4.65
CA LYS A 247 -9.87 3.05 3.63
C LYS A 247 -10.94 2.17 4.28
N GLU A 248 -12.17 2.27 3.82
CA GLU A 248 -13.30 1.45 4.31
C GLU A 248 -13.02 -0.06 4.20
N THR A 249 -12.24 -0.46 3.18
CA THR A 249 -11.88 -1.85 2.92
C THR A 249 -10.74 -2.36 3.80
N SER A 250 -9.96 -1.48 4.45
CA SER A 250 -8.75 -1.87 5.18
C SER A 250 -9.03 -2.72 6.41
N ALA A 251 -10.09 -2.41 7.15
CA ALA A 251 -10.45 -3.22 8.33
C ALA A 251 -10.78 -4.66 7.95
N GLY A 252 -11.58 -4.86 6.88
CA GLY A 252 -11.92 -6.18 6.39
C GLY A 252 -10.75 -6.93 5.71
N ALA A 253 -9.74 -6.20 5.21
CA ALA A 253 -8.55 -6.80 4.60
C ALA A 253 -7.52 -7.27 5.64
N ILE A 254 -7.54 -6.69 6.86
CA ILE A 254 -6.60 -7.00 7.95
C ILE A 254 -7.16 -8.10 8.88
N ALA A 255 -8.50 -8.23 8.98
CA ALA A 255 -9.17 -9.24 9.79
C ALA A 255 -9.06 -10.65 9.19
#